data_4194c2606813eda653b8cbe3f13c3943
#
_entry.id   4194c2606813eda653b8cbe3f13c3943
#
_cell.length_a   1.000
_cell.length_b   1.000
_cell.length_c   1.000
_cell.angle_alpha   90.00
_cell.angle_beta   90.00
_cell.angle_gamma   90.00
#
_symmetry.space_group_name_H-M   'P 1'
#
loop_
_entity.id
_entity.type
_entity.pdbx_description
1 polymer ?
#
loop_
_entity_poly.entity_id
_entity_poly.type
_entity_poly.pdbx_seq_one_letter_code
_entity_poly.pdbx_strand_id
1 'polypeptide(L)'
;MKRTFAFALTIFLCLGFLFGFGSKEELPTAIDPANPSPQDEDFLFSQRIVSLVPSVTETLFAIDAQDMIVARTDFCTWPPEVAAIPSVGGFDGKTISLERILSFKPDLVCLAEVMHNHLIQPLEDLGIEVFVSNAESVQHIQDEILMLGSFTGKMDDTMLLLDTISWQLEQARIQATEKATAESPDTVYWEVAAAPYFTPGKDSFITDLLAVIGLENIFAQVPQAYPQVSEESIIAGQPQVIFFPDYNHQGQQAVQTIARRAGWQTLPAVINGKIFPVDSDLFSRPGPRIGEMALQLVDLIYGLPPQLEGAP
;
A
#
# COMPACT_ATOMS: atom_id res chain seq x y z
N MET A 1 35.09 3.63 33.32
CA MET A 1 35.51 5.02 33.03
C MET A 1 34.29 5.78 32.52
N LYS A 2 33.75 6.62 33.40
CA LYS A 2 32.57 7.47 33.12
C LYS A 2 33.05 8.76 32.44
N ARG A 3 32.47 9.12 31.29
CA ARG A 3 32.65 10.45 30.70
C ARG A 3 31.30 11.15 30.68
N THR A 4 31.16 12.10 31.60
CA THR A 4 30.15 13.14 31.67
C THR A 4 30.44 14.21 30.62
N PHE A 5 29.44 14.53 29.78
CA PHE A 5 29.46 15.72 28.92
C PHE A 5 28.60 16.81 29.57
N ALA A 6 29.23 17.93 29.90
CA ALA A 6 28.60 19.14 30.40
C ALA A 6 28.20 20.02 29.20
N PHE A 7 26.94 20.46 29.14
CA PHE A 7 26.47 21.48 28.21
C PHE A 7 26.75 22.86 28.78
N ALA A 8 27.57 23.65 28.08
CA ALA A 8 27.81 25.05 28.39
C ALA A 8 26.78 25.94 27.67
N LEU A 9 25.98 26.64 28.46
CA LEU A 9 25.02 27.66 28.03
C LEU A 9 25.79 28.97 27.77
N THR A 10 25.90 29.41 26.52
CA THR A 10 26.50 30.70 26.16
C THR A 10 25.41 31.73 25.94
N ILE A 11 25.25 32.64 26.89
CA ILE A 11 24.39 33.83 26.78
C ILE A 11 25.14 34.88 25.95
N PHE A 12 24.58 35.27 24.80
CA PHE A 12 25.08 36.41 24.03
C PHE A 12 24.14 37.61 24.25
N LEU A 13 24.69 38.61 24.95
CA LEU A 13 24.07 39.91 25.14
C LEU A 13 24.50 40.80 23.96
N CYS A 14 23.59 41.23 23.11
CA CYS A 14 23.88 42.31 22.16
C CYS A 14 22.97 43.51 22.39
N LEU A 15 23.68 44.60 22.65
CA LEU A 15 23.18 45.97 22.82
C LEU A 15 22.51 46.50 21.55
N GLY A 16 21.50 47.33 21.77
CA GLY A 16 20.65 47.92 20.77
C GLY A 16 21.29 48.92 19.79
N PHE A 17 20.62 49.04 18.66
CA PHE A 17 20.65 50.26 17.83
C PHE A 17 19.25 50.60 17.40
N LEU A 18 18.77 51.74 17.83
CA LEU A 18 17.54 52.40 17.42
C LEU A 18 17.69 52.93 15.99
N PHE A 19 16.87 52.47 15.06
CA PHE A 19 16.35 53.31 13.96
C PHE A 19 14.95 52.82 13.60
N GLY A 20 13.98 53.71 13.77
CA GLY A 20 12.61 53.45 13.42
C GLY A 20 12.35 53.62 11.91
N PHE A 21 11.41 52.87 11.40
CA PHE A 21 10.31 53.26 10.53
C PHE A 21 9.48 51.99 10.14
N GLY A 22 8.24 51.96 10.61
CA GLY A 22 7.04 51.62 9.88
C GLY A 22 6.81 50.24 9.30
N SER A 23 5.97 49.62 9.91
CA SER A 23 4.98 48.54 9.69
C SER A 23 5.22 47.37 10.62
N LYS A 24 4.33 47.24 11.58
CA LYS A 24 4.23 46.02 12.40
C LYS A 24 3.75 44.92 11.48
N GLU A 25 4.65 44.12 10.96
CA GLU A 25 4.36 42.70 10.68
C GLU A 25 4.28 42.04 12.06
N GLU A 26 3.08 41.68 12.48
CA GLU A 26 2.87 40.83 13.61
C GLU A 26 3.49 39.46 13.24
N LEU A 27 4.57 39.09 13.95
CA LEU A 27 5.07 37.73 13.93
C LEU A 27 3.91 36.79 14.30
N PRO A 28 3.70 35.69 13.59
CA PRO A 28 2.67 34.72 13.95
C PRO A 28 2.89 34.30 15.39
N THR A 29 1.87 34.47 16.21
CA THR A 29 1.83 34.01 17.61
C THR A 29 2.13 32.52 17.64
N ALA A 30 3.09 32.10 18.46
CA ALA A 30 3.40 30.70 18.67
C ALA A 30 2.11 29.95 19.04
N ILE A 31 1.80 28.87 18.32
CA ILE A 31 0.66 27.99 18.56
C ILE A 31 0.79 27.44 19.97
N ASP A 32 -0.25 27.60 20.79
CA ASP A 32 -0.33 26.95 22.10
C ASP A 32 -0.83 25.49 21.90
N PRO A 33 0.01 24.49 22.02
CA PRO A 33 -0.36 23.10 21.77
C PRO A 33 -1.40 22.56 22.79
N ALA A 34 -1.68 23.31 23.87
CA ALA A 34 -2.65 22.91 24.89
C ALA A 34 -4.08 23.46 24.63
N ASN A 35 -4.22 24.43 23.71
CA ASN A 35 -5.54 25.00 23.36
C ASN A 35 -5.48 25.61 21.96
N PRO A 36 -5.45 24.81 20.89
CA PRO A 36 -5.44 25.29 19.52
C PRO A 36 -6.74 26.06 19.22
N SER A 37 -6.64 27.18 18.51
CA SER A 37 -7.84 27.86 17.99
C SER A 37 -8.39 27.04 16.79
N PRO A 38 -9.67 27.19 16.41
CA PRO A 38 -10.20 26.52 15.20
C PRO A 38 -9.45 26.85 13.91
N GLN A 39 -8.66 27.91 13.89
CA GLN A 39 -7.77 28.28 12.77
C GLN A 39 -6.37 27.65 12.89
N ASP A 40 -5.96 27.22 14.09
CA ASP A 40 -4.72 26.52 14.33
C ASP A 40 -4.84 25.01 14.04
N GLU A 41 -6.06 24.44 14.14
CA GLU A 41 -6.32 23.05 13.76
C GLU A 41 -6.16 22.81 12.25
N ASP A 42 -6.52 23.80 11.42
CA ASP A 42 -6.33 23.73 9.97
C ASP A 42 -4.84 23.68 9.53
N PHE A 43 -3.89 24.07 10.41
CA PHE A 43 -2.45 24.01 10.15
C PHE A 43 -1.78 22.71 10.64
N LEU A 44 -2.50 21.87 11.38
CA LEU A 44 -1.93 20.65 11.96
C LEU A 44 -2.04 19.44 11.02
N PHE A 45 -2.88 19.50 10.01
CA PHE A 45 -3.15 18.38 9.12
C PHE A 45 -2.98 18.78 7.66
N SER A 46 -2.57 17.81 6.84
CA SER A 46 -2.43 18.00 5.40
C SER A 46 -3.79 18.26 4.76
N GLN A 47 -3.90 19.35 3.99
CA GLN A 47 -5.15 19.75 3.34
C GLN A 47 -5.12 19.57 1.82
N ARG A 48 -3.93 19.38 1.24
CA ARG A 48 -3.72 19.31 -0.20
C ARG A 48 -2.78 18.18 -0.57
N ILE A 49 -3.34 17.02 -0.78
CA ILE A 49 -2.59 15.77 -0.99
C ILE A 49 -2.49 15.49 -2.49
N VAL A 50 -1.28 15.27 -2.98
CA VAL A 50 -1.05 14.63 -4.29
C VAL A 50 -0.69 13.16 -4.05
N SER A 51 -1.55 12.25 -4.51
CA SER A 51 -1.32 10.81 -4.34
C SER A 51 -0.79 10.19 -5.63
N LEU A 52 0.45 9.70 -5.59
CA LEU A 52 1.09 9.01 -6.71
C LEU A 52 0.94 7.48 -6.62
N VAL A 53 0.30 6.97 -5.55
CA VAL A 53 0.20 5.54 -5.25
C VAL A 53 -1.26 5.12 -5.18
N PRO A 54 -1.70 4.16 -6.02
CA PRO A 54 -3.09 3.70 -6.03
C PRO A 54 -3.60 3.21 -4.66
N SER A 55 -2.82 2.40 -3.93
CA SER A 55 -3.22 1.90 -2.60
C SER A 55 -3.40 3.03 -1.57
N VAL A 56 -2.54 4.06 -1.62
CA VAL A 56 -2.67 5.25 -0.77
C VAL A 56 -3.92 6.05 -1.13
N THR A 57 -4.20 6.22 -2.42
CA THR A 57 -5.45 6.86 -2.87
C THR A 57 -6.66 6.13 -2.32
N GLU A 58 -6.69 4.80 -2.41
CA GLU A 58 -7.77 3.97 -1.85
C GLU A 58 -7.90 4.14 -0.33
N THR A 59 -6.75 4.21 0.38
CA THR A 59 -6.75 4.44 1.84
C THR A 59 -7.34 5.79 2.20
N LEU A 60 -6.95 6.87 1.50
CA LEU A 60 -7.48 8.22 1.74
C LEU A 60 -9.01 8.28 1.53
N PHE A 61 -9.54 7.55 0.55
CA PHE A 61 -10.99 7.40 0.40
C PHE A 61 -11.61 6.60 1.55
N ALA A 62 -10.97 5.52 1.97
CA ALA A 62 -11.49 4.63 3.00
C ALA A 62 -11.52 5.27 4.41
N ILE A 63 -10.69 6.30 4.65
CA ILE A 63 -10.67 7.08 5.90
C ILE A 63 -11.37 8.44 5.79
N ASP A 64 -12.23 8.63 4.78
CA ASP A 64 -12.99 9.88 4.54
C ASP A 64 -12.10 11.14 4.35
N ALA A 65 -10.92 10.97 3.71
CA ALA A 65 -9.97 12.05 3.39
C ALA A 65 -9.93 12.40 1.90
N GLN A 66 -10.89 11.94 1.08
CA GLN A 66 -10.90 12.13 -0.38
C GLN A 66 -10.94 13.61 -0.80
N ASP A 67 -11.57 14.47 -0.02
CA ASP A 67 -11.68 15.91 -0.32
C ASP A 67 -10.33 16.64 -0.21
N MET A 68 -9.34 16.03 0.44
CA MET A 68 -7.97 16.52 0.56
C MET A 68 -7.13 16.17 -0.67
N ILE A 69 -7.57 15.23 -1.51
CA ILE A 69 -6.81 14.80 -2.69
C ILE A 69 -6.99 15.81 -3.82
N VAL A 70 -5.96 16.58 -4.11
CA VAL A 70 -5.98 17.60 -5.18
C VAL A 70 -5.52 17.05 -6.54
N ALA A 71 -4.75 15.96 -6.54
CA ALA A 71 -4.37 15.26 -7.77
C ALA A 71 -3.93 13.80 -7.48
N ARG A 72 -3.99 12.97 -8.53
CA ARG A 72 -3.66 11.55 -8.47
C ARG A 72 -2.97 11.09 -9.76
N THR A 73 -2.49 9.86 -9.84
CA THR A 73 -2.01 9.27 -11.10
C THR A 73 -3.15 8.65 -11.92
N ASP A 74 -2.90 8.36 -13.20
CA ASP A 74 -3.85 7.66 -14.07
C ASP A 74 -4.18 6.24 -13.59
N PHE A 75 -3.29 5.65 -12.76
CA PHE A 75 -3.47 4.31 -12.19
C PHE A 75 -4.28 4.28 -10.88
N CYS A 76 -4.59 5.43 -10.30
CA CYS A 76 -5.54 5.54 -9.21
C CYS A 76 -6.96 5.46 -9.79
N THR A 77 -7.52 4.27 -9.86
CA THR A 77 -8.79 3.95 -10.55
C THR A 77 -9.91 3.53 -9.59
N TRP A 78 -9.59 3.36 -8.31
CA TRP A 78 -10.54 2.94 -7.29
C TRP A 78 -10.54 3.90 -6.09
N PRO A 79 -11.69 4.20 -5.48
CA PRO A 79 -13.03 3.84 -5.95
C PRO A 79 -13.39 4.63 -7.23
N PRO A 80 -14.52 4.33 -7.94
CA PRO A 80 -14.86 5.00 -9.21
C PRO A 80 -14.93 6.52 -9.14
N GLU A 81 -15.25 7.08 -7.98
CA GLU A 81 -15.33 8.52 -7.69
C GLU A 81 -13.99 9.23 -7.88
N VAL A 82 -12.87 8.51 -7.77
CA VAL A 82 -11.52 9.04 -8.00
C VAL A 82 -11.34 9.64 -9.40
N ALA A 83 -12.16 9.22 -10.36
CA ALA A 83 -12.13 9.73 -11.74
C ALA A 83 -12.40 11.24 -11.82
N ALA A 84 -13.07 11.84 -10.82
CA ALA A 84 -13.32 13.28 -10.74
C ALA A 84 -12.07 14.09 -10.34
N ILE A 85 -11.04 13.44 -9.76
CA ILE A 85 -9.83 14.09 -9.28
C ILE A 85 -8.85 14.25 -10.46
N PRO A 86 -8.24 15.45 -10.65
CA PRO A 86 -7.27 15.69 -11.71
C PRO A 86 -6.08 14.71 -11.69
N SER A 87 -5.58 14.33 -12.86
CA SER A 87 -4.39 13.49 -13.00
C SER A 87 -3.11 14.31 -13.15
N VAL A 88 -2.03 13.82 -12.53
CA VAL A 88 -0.64 14.30 -12.77
C VAL A 88 0.05 13.52 -13.88
N GLY A 89 -0.55 12.45 -14.41
CA GLY A 89 0.02 11.59 -15.44
C GLY A 89 0.06 10.11 -15.05
N GLY A 90 0.93 9.36 -15.73
CA GLY A 90 1.11 7.92 -15.49
C GLY A 90 1.70 7.57 -14.14
N PHE A 91 2.06 6.28 -13.95
CA PHE A 91 2.54 5.77 -12.66
C PHE A 91 4.07 5.86 -12.53
N ASP A 92 4.80 5.84 -13.65
CA ASP A 92 6.26 5.83 -13.61
C ASP A 92 6.84 7.24 -13.45
N GLY A 93 8.01 7.32 -12.82
CA GLY A 93 8.71 8.58 -12.59
C GLY A 93 9.20 9.29 -13.88
N LYS A 94 9.02 8.69 -15.05
CA LYS A 94 9.38 9.31 -16.35
C LYS A 94 8.25 10.15 -16.91
N THR A 95 7.01 9.82 -16.55
CA THR A 95 5.80 10.49 -17.03
C THR A 95 5.25 11.52 -16.05
N ILE A 96 5.70 11.48 -14.78
CA ILE A 96 5.33 12.44 -13.74
C ILE A 96 6.41 13.52 -13.64
N SER A 97 6.05 14.79 -13.84
CA SER A 97 6.97 15.90 -13.63
C SER A 97 6.74 16.60 -12.30
N LEU A 98 7.84 17.04 -11.68
CA LEU A 98 7.78 17.82 -10.45
C LEU A 98 6.93 19.10 -10.63
N GLU A 99 7.08 19.81 -11.77
CA GLU A 99 6.32 21.02 -12.06
C GLU A 99 4.81 20.73 -12.10
N ARG A 100 4.41 19.58 -12.63
CA ARG A 100 3.01 19.18 -12.67
C ARG A 100 2.48 18.95 -11.26
N ILE A 101 3.23 18.27 -10.37
CA ILE A 101 2.89 18.09 -8.96
C ILE A 101 2.73 19.45 -8.28
N LEU A 102 3.74 20.33 -8.42
CA LEU A 102 3.76 21.66 -7.79
C LEU A 102 2.62 22.57 -8.25
N SER A 103 2.11 22.39 -9.49
CA SER A 103 0.97 23.15 -9.99
C SER A 103 -0.30 22.98 -9.16
N PHE A 104 -0.42 21.87 -8.41
CA PHE A 104 -1.51 21.59 -7.48
C PHE A 104 -1.28 22.18 -6.08
N LYS A 105 -0.11 22.75 -5.80
CA LYS A 105 0.28 23.33 -4.50
C LYS A 105 0.02 22.37 -3.35
N PRO A 106 0.60 21.16 -3.38
CA PRO A 106 0.43 20.20 -2.30
C PRO A 106 1.19 20.63 -1.05
N ASP A 107 0.68 20.24 0.12
CA ASP A 107 1.40 20.21 1.39
C ASP A 107 1.88 18.80 1.74
N LEU A 108 1.27 17.75 1.14
CA LEU A 108 1.70 16.36 1.24
C LEU A 108 1.74 15.70 -0.15
N VAL A 109 2.81 14.97 -0.43
CA VAL A 109 2.92 14.11 -1.61
C VAL A 109 3.16 12.67 -1.16
N CYS A 110 2.23 11.77 -1.53
CA CYS A 110 2.36 10.35 -1.27
C CYS A 110 2.96 9.65 -2.49
N LEU A 111 4.04 8.92 -2.31
CA LEU A 111 4.78 8.29 -3.39
C LEU A 111 5.26 6.88 -3.02
N ALA A 112 5.59 6.06 -4.02
CA ALA A 112 6.19 4.74 -3.84
C ALA A 112 7.72 4.84 -3.93
N GLU A 113 8.42 4.22 -2.97
CA GLU A 113 9.87 4.32 -2.84
C GLU A 113 10.60 3.97 -4.14
N VAL A 114 10.33 2.81 -4.71
CA VAL A 114 11.06 2.31 -5.89
C VAL A 114 10.81 3.14 -7.15
N MET A 115 9.57 3.64 -7.32
CA MET A 115 9.14 4.31 -8.55
C MET A 115 9.46 5.80 -8.55
N HIS A 116 9.40 6.44 -7.39
CA HIS A 116 9.38 7.89 -7.26
C HIS A 116 10.53 8.45 -6.41
N ASN A 117 11.54 7.64 -6.07
CA ASN A 117 12.66 8.03 -5.20
C ASN A 117 13.32 9.36 -5.66
N HIS A 118 13.41 9.61 -6.96
CA HIS A 118 13.97 10.83 -7.53
C HIS A 118 13.19 12.11 -7.22
N LEU A 119 11.94 12.01 -6.73
CA LEU A 119 11.09 13.13 -6.35
C LEU A 119 11.21 13.49 -4.86
N ILE A 120 11.69 12.58 -3.99
CA ILE A 120 11.71 12.76 -2.54
C ILE A 120 12.50 14.02 -2.16
N GLN A 121 13.80 14.05 -2.42
CA GLN A 121 14.64 15.17 -2.04
C GLN A 121 14.20 16.50 -2.66
N PRO A 122 13.82 16.59 -3.96
CA PRO A 122 13.30 17.83 -4.53
C PRO A 122 12.02 18.36 -3.87
N LEU A 123 11.13 17.50 -3.38
CA LEU A 123 9.93 17.89 -2.66
C LEU A 123 10.27 18.40 -1.25
N GLU A 124 11.12 17.67 -0.51
CA GLU A 124 11.59 18.06 0.82
C GLU A 124 12.34 19.40 0.79
N ASP A 125 13.19 19.64 -0.21
CA ASP A 125 13.91 20.92 -0.41
C ASP A 125 12.96 22.10 -0.62
N LEU A 126 11.75 21.85 -1.06
CA LEU A 126 10.67 22.83 -1.22
C LEU A 126 9.78 22.95 0.02
N GLY A 127 10.07 22.21 1.08
CA GLY A 127 9.29 22.20 2.32
C GLY A 127 7.95 21.46 2.21
N ILE A 128 7.80 20.56 1.23
CA ILE A 128 6.62 19.74 1.05
C ILE A 128 6.83 18.43 1.80
N GLU A 129 5.86 18.05 2.63
CA GLU A 129 5.87 16.76 3.34
C GLU A 129 5.77 15.59 2.36
N VAL A 130 6.53 14.52 2.62
CA VAL A 130 6.56 13.35 1.75
C VAL A 130 6.19 12.10 2.55
N PHE A 131 5.14 11.40 2.11
CA PHE A 131 4.80 10.08 2.59
C PHE A 131 5.31 9.03 1.58
N VAL A 132 6.22 8.16 2.04
CA VAL A 132 6.80 7.09 1.19
C VAL A 132 6.13 5.77 1.52
N SER A 133 5.36 5.24 0.59
CA SER A 133 4.74 3.91 0.72
C SER A 133 5.70 2.82 0.28
N ASN A 134 5.89 1.83 1.16
CA ASN A 134 6.68 0.61 0.93
C ASN A 134 6.10 -0.56 1.72
N ALA A 135 4.85 -0.92 1.44
CA ALA A 135 4.12 -1.95 2.19
C ALA A 135 4.55 -3.37 1.78
N GLU A 136 5.44 -3.98 2.56
CA GLU A 136 5.99 -5.32 2.36
C GLU A 136 5.25 -6.42 3.13
N SER A 137 4.36 -6.06 4.07
CA SER A 137 3.60 -6.99 4.90
C SER A 137 2.22 -6.46 5.23
N VAL A 138 1.35 -7.32 5.75
CA VAL A 138 0.02 -6.92 6.26
C VAL A 138 0.16 -5.89 7.38
N GLN A 139 1.15 -6.04 8.26
CA GLN A 139 1.41 -5.07 9.33
C GLN A 139 1.87 -3.73 8.78
N HIS A 140 2.79 -3.70 7.79
CA HIS A 140 3.21 -2.44 7.16
C HIS A 140 2.04 -1.70 6.50
N ILE A 141 1.10 -2.43 5.87
CA ILE A 141 -0.13 -1.82 5.32
C ILE A 141 -0.94 -1.12 6.43
N GLN A 142 -1.12 -1.78 7.59
CA GLN A 142 -1.86 -1.20 8.71
C GLN A 142 -1.13 0.01 9.31
N ASP A 143 0.20 -0.04 9.40
CA ASP A 143 1.03 1.08 9.88
C ASP A 143 0.94 2.29 8.91
N GLU A 144 0.97 2.05 7.59
CA GLU A 144 0.77 3.10 6.58
C GLU A 144 -0.62 3.74 6.67
N ILE A 145 -1.67 2.94 6.87
CA ILE A 145 -3.04 3.44 7.08
C ILE A 145 -3.09 4.34 8.32
N LEU A 146 -2.46 3.92 9.42
CA LEU A 146 -2.41 4.71 10.67
C LEU A 146 -1.66 6.04 10.47
N MET A 147 -0.54 6.04 9.74
CA MET A 147 0.20 7.25 9.40
C MET A 147 -0.63 8.22 8.55
N LEU A 148 -1.34 7.73 7.52
CA LEU A 148 -2.21 8.54 6.68
C LEU A 148 -3.35 9.17 7.50
N GLY A 149 -3.91 8.43 8.46
CA GLY A 149 -4.88 8.96 9.43
C GLY A 149 -4.32 10.12 10.25
N SER A 150 -3.05 10.02 10.68
CA SER A 150 -2.39 11.08 11.44
C SER A 150 -2.11 12.32 10.60
N PHE A 151 -1.69 12.16 9.34
CA PHE A 151 -1.47 13.28 8.41
C PHE A 151 -2.77 14.04 8.07
N THR A 152 -3.88 13.33 8.01
CA THR A 152 -5.18 13.89 7.57
C THR A 152 -6.10 14.30 8.72
N GLY A 153 -5.73 14.00 9.97
CA GLY A 153 -6.59 14.21 11.14
C GLY A 153 -7.82 13.27 11.19
N LYS A 154 -7.85 12.20 10.37
CA LYS A 154 -8.96 11.26 10.24
C LYS A 154 -8.78 10.00 11.11
N MET A 155 -8.34 10.20 12.37
CA MET A 155 -7.99 9.07 13.25
C MET A 155 -9.18 8.17 13.60
N ASP A 156 -10.37 8.73 13.81
CA ASP A 156 -11.56 7.94 14.16
C ASP A 156 -11.95 6.99 13.00
N ASP A 157 -12.00 7.50 11.77
CA ASP A 157 -12.28 6.72 10.57
C ASP A 157 -11.16 5.69 10.30
N THR A 158 -9.91 6.07 10.58
CA THR A 158 -8.74 5.19 10.47
C THR A 158 -8.83 4.00 11.42
N MET A 159 -9.19 4.23 12.68
CA MET A 159 -9.35 3.14 13.66
C MET A 159 -10.48 2.20 13.27
N LEU A 160 -11.60 2.73 12.78
CA LEU A 160 -12.72 1.92 12.28
C LEU A 160 -12.31 1.05 11.08
N LEU A 161 -11.53 1.61 10.16
CA LEU A 161 -10.99 0.87 9.01
C LEU A 161 -10.04 -0.26 9.48
N LEU A 162 -9.12 0.03 10.40
CA LEU A 162 -8.18 -0.96 10.93
C LEU A 162 -8.88 -2.09 11.69
N ASP A 163 -9.92 -1.78 12.45
CA ASP A 163 -10.78 -2.79 13.12
C ASP A 163 -11.47 -3.68 12.08
N THR A 164 -11.99 -3.07 11.00
CA THR A 164 -12.63 -3.79 9.90
C THR A 164 -11.65 -4.74 9.20
N ILE A 165 -10.45 -4.26 8.86
CA ILE A 165 -9.39 -5.06 8.25
C ILE A 165 -8.99 -6.23 9.16
N SER A 166 -8.78 -5.94 10.45
CA SER A 166 -8.39 -6.96 11.44
C SER A 166 -9.46 -8.04 11.57
N TRP A 167 -10.73 -7.64 11.59
CA TRP A 167 -11.86 -8.57 11.62
C TRP A 167 -11.91 -9.44 10.35
N GLN A 168 -11.75 -8.85 9.16
CA GLN A 168 -11.76 -9.58 7.88
C GLN A 168 -10.62 -10.60 7.79
N LEU A 169 -9.40 -10.21 8.20
CA LEU A 169 -8.24 -11.09 8.23
C LEU A 169 -8.47 -12.27 9.18
N GLU A 170 -9.02 -12.01 10.36
CA GLU A 170 -9.35 -13.06 11.32
C GLU A 170 -10.46 -13.99 10.80
N GLN A 171 -11.50 -13.45 10.14
CA GLN A 171 -12.52 -14.27 9.48
C GLN A 171 -11.93 -15.16 8.39
N ALA A 172 -11.03 -14.62 7.57
CA ALA A 172 -10.36 -15.41 6.53
C ALA A 172 -9.53 -16.56 7.16
N ARG A 173 -8.79 -16.29 8.25
CA ARG A 173 -8.01 -17.28 8.98
C ARG A 173 -8.89 -18.38 9.58
N ILE A 174 -10.00 -18.01 10.23
CA ILE A 174 -10.96 -18.96 10.81
C ILE A 174 -11.54 -19.85 9.71
N GLN A 175 -12.07 -19.25 8.64
CA GLN A 175 -12.68 -19.97 7.54
C GLN A 175 -11.69 -20.92 6.86
N ALA A 176 -10.45 -20.49 6.62
CA ALA A 176 -9.40 -21.34 6.09
C ALA A 176 -9.13 -22.55 7.01
N THR A 177 -9.03 -22.32 8.32
CA THR A 177 -8.78 -23.36 9.32
C THR A 177 -9.94 -24.37 9.43
N GLU A 178 -11.19 -23.89 9.45
CA GLU A 178 -12.38 -24.73 9.59
C GLU A 178 -12.64 -25.61 8.35
N LYS A 179 -12.24 -25.13 7.16
CA LYS A 179 -12.44 -25.85 5.89
C LYS A 179 -11.25 -26.67 5.45
N ALA A 180 -10.08 -26.45 6.07
CA ALA A 180 -8.91 -27.23 5.79
C ALA A 180 -9.13 -28.70 6.19
N THR A 181 -8.73 -29.60 5.28
CA THR A 181 -8.69 -31.05 5.49
C THR A 181 -7.26 -31.54 5.25
N ALA A 182 -6.97 -32.82 5.54
CA ALA A 182 -5.67 -33.40 5.24
C ALA A 182 -5.29 -33.36 3.73
N GLU A 183 -6.27 -33.14 2.86
CA GLU A 183 -6.11 -33.05 1.40
C GLU A 183 -6.12 -31.60 0.87
N SER A 184 -6.31 -30.63 1.77
CA SER A 184 -6.29 -29.22 1.38
C SER A 184 -4.90 -28.79 0.90
N PRO A 185 -4.81 -27.88 -0.08
CA PRO A 185 -3.52 -27.38 -0.54
C PRO A 185 -2.86 -26.57 0.56
N ASP A 186 -1.56 -26.66 0.65
CA ASP A 186 -0.73 -25.88 1.57
C ASP A 186 0.33 -25.05 0.85
N THR A 187 0.67 -25.37 -0.42
CA THR A 187 1.72 -24.69 -1.18
C THR A 187 1.19 -23.94 -2.41
N VAL A 188 1.68 -22.73 -2.58
CA VAL A 188 1.24 -21.79 -3.62
C VAL A 188 2.40 -21.30 -4.47
N TYR A 189 2.20 -21.26 -5.78
CA TYR A 189 2.95 -20.40 -6.68
C TYR A 189 2.07 -19.22 -7.08
N TRP A 190 2.58 -18.02 -6.88
CA TRP A 190 1.92 -16.79 -7.34
C TRP A 190 2.69 -16.23 -8.54
N GLU A 191 2.07 -16.17 -9.68
CA GLU A 191 2.69 -15.63 -10.89
C GLU A 191 2.37 -14.14 -11.02
N VAL A 192 3.35 -13.27 -10.83
CA VAL A 192 3.20 -11.82 -11.08
C VAL A 192 3.34 -11.52 -12.57
N ALA A 193 4.30 -12.18 -13.23
CA ALA A 193 4.53 -12.07 -14.66
C ALA A 193 5.14 -13.36 -15.19
N ALA A 194 4.97 -13.61 -16.48
CA ALA A 194 5.54 -14.74 -17.20
C ALA A 194 6.48 -14.31 -18.32
N ALA A 195 7.60 -15.04 -18.47
CA ALA A 195 8.63 -14.85 -19.49
C ALA A 195 9.25 -13.42 -19.56
N PRO A 196 10.01 -12.97 -18.55
CA PRO A 196 10.53 -13.76 -17.43
C PRO A 196 9.53 -13.94 -16.30
N TYR A 197 9.67 -15.03 -15.52
CA TYR A 197 8.79 -15.30 -14.39
C TYR A 197 9.19 -14.44 -13.20
N PHE A 198 8.22 -13.67 -12.67
CA PHE A 198 8.32 -12.95 -11.40
C PHE A 198 7.27 -13.46 -10.42
N THR A 199 7.65 -13.56 -9.16
CA THR A 199 6.81 -14.08 -8.08
C THR A 199 7.02 -13.28 -6.80
N PRO A 200 6.05 -13.23 -5.87
CA PRO A 200 6.32 -12.73 -4.53
C PRO A 200 7.42 -13.53 -3.84
N GLY A 201 8.35 -12.85 -3.19
CA GLY A 201 9.36 -13.42 -2.33
C GLY A 201 9.06 -13.15 -0.85
N LYS A 202 10.13 -13.19 -0.02
CA LYS A 202 10.02 -13.03 1.43
C LYS A 202 9.45 -11.66 1.84
N ASP A 203 9.88 -10.60 1.15
CA ASP A 203 9.59 -9.21 1.52
C ASP A 203 8.36 -8.69 0.74
N SER A 204 7.39 -9.57 0.44
CA SER A 204 6.16 -9.23 -0.27
C SER A 204 4.93 -9.41 0.62
N PHE A 205 4.04 -8.40 0.62
CA PHE A 205 2.75 -8.48 1.33
C PHE A 205 1.88 -9.68 0.87
N ILE A 206 2.02 -10.14 -0.37
CA ILE A 206 1.31 -11.32 -0.87
C ILE A 206 1.77 -12.58 -0.13
N THR A 207 3.08 -12.73 0.10
CA THR A 207 3.61 -13.86 0.86
C THR A 207 3.09 -13.85 2.30
N ASP A 208 3.04 -12.69 2.92
CA ASP A 208 2.52 -12.51 4.27
C ASP A 208 1.00 -12.78 4.32
N LEU A 209 0.24 -12.27 3.34
CA LEU A 209 -1.20 -12.52 3.20
C LEU A 209 -1.53 -14.01 3.05
N LEU A 210 -0.76 -14.74 2.24
CA LEU A 210 -0.92 -16.20 2.10
C LEU A 210 -0.71 -16.90 3.43
N ALA A 211 0.29 -16.48 4.22
CA ALA A 211 0.55 -17.05 5.54
C ALA A 211 -0.61 -16.81 6.53
N VAL A 212 -1.30 -15.67 6.46
CA VAL A 212 -2.51 -15.38 7.29
C VAL A 212 -3.58 -16.47 7.12
N ILE A 213 -3.77 -16.98 5.91
CA ILE A 213 -4.76 -18.02 5.60
C ILE A 213 -4.18 -19.45 5.59
N GLY A 214 -2.95 -19.62 6.13
CA GLY A 214 -2.32 -20.91 6.31
C GLY A 214 -1.73 -21.54 5.05
N LEU A 215 -1.42 -20.73 4.02
CA LEU A 215 -0.77 -21.16 2.79
C LEU A 215 0.70 -20.74 2.76
N GLU A 216 1.55 -21.59 2.19
CA GLU A 216 2.96 -21.33 2.00
C GLU A 216 3.28 -20.96 0.54
N ASN A 217 3.84 -19.78 0.33
CA ASN A 217 4.44 -19.45 -0.95
C ASN A 217 5.73 -20.26 -1.13
N ILE A 218 5.84 -21.04 -2.22
CA ILE A 218 7.04 -21.87 -2.50
C ILE A 218 8.34 -21.04 -2.62
N PHE A 219 8.24 -19.72 -2.75
CA PHE A 219 9.36 -18.77 -2.79
C PHE A 219 9.43 -17.86 -1.55
N ALA A 220 8.72 -18.18 -0.46
CA ALA A 220 8.69 -17.37 0.77
C ALA A 220 10.05 -17.11 1.41
N GLN A 221 11.08 -17.91 1.09
CA GLN A 221 12.42 -17.76 1.65
C GLN A 221 13.38 -16.98 0.74
N VAL A 222 12.95 -16.61 -0.47
CA VAL A 222 13.79 -15.83 -1.39
C VAL A 222 13.79 -14.37 -0.95
N PRO A 223 14.97 -13.80 -0.55
CA PRO A 223 15.04 -12.41 -0.12
C PRO A 223 14.83 -11.52 -1.35
N GLN A 224 13.82 -10.73 -1.34
CA GLN A 224 13.36 -9.69 -2.28
C GLN A 224 11.84 -9.71 -2.28
N ALA A 225 11.22 -8.57 -2.57
CA ALA A 225 9.76 -8.50 -2.67
C ALA A 225 9.24 -9.28 -3.90
N TYR A 226 9.89 -9.09 -5.05
CA TYR A 226 9.47 -9.72 -6.32
C TYR A 226 10.67 -10.25 -7.10
N PRO A 227 11.24 -11.40 -6.70
CA PRO A 227 12.37 -12.01 -7.40
C PRO A 227 11.96 -12.56 -8.77
N GLN A 228 12.91 -12.54 -9.70
CA GLN A 228 12.84 -13.35 -10.90
C GLN A 228 13.24 -14.79 -10.58
N VAL A 229 12.44 -15.75 -11.04
CA VAL A 229 12.66 -17.19 -10.82
C VAL A 229 12.73 -17.95 -12.13
N SER A 230 13.29 -19.17 -12.09
CA SER A 230 13.31 -20.04 -13.27
C SER A 230 12.09 -20.95 -13.33
N GLU A 231 11.72 -21.39 -14.52
CA GLU A 231 10.63 -22.35 -14.70
C GLU A 231 10.93 -23.69 -14.00
N GLU A 232 12.18 -24.12 -14.00
CA GLU A 232 12.62 -25.33 -13.33
C GLU A 232 12.44 -25.23 -11.81
N SER A 233 12.65 -24.05 -11.21
CA SER A 233 12.44 -23.86 -9.77
C SER A 233 10.95 -23.88 -9.40
N ILE A 234 10.07 -23.40 -10.28
CA ILE A 234 8.62 -23.49 -10.12
C ILE A 234 8.19 -24.96 -10.17
N ILE A 235 8.68 -25.72 -11.17
CA ILE A 235 8.38 -27.14 -11.32
C ILE A 235 8.92 -27.94 -10.12
N ALA A 236 10.12 -27.65 -9.65
CA ALA A 236 10.71 -28.30 -8.48
C ALA A 236 9.93 -28.02 -7.18
N GLY A 237 9.33 -26.85 -7.05
CA GLY A 237 8.50 -26.44 -5.91
C GLY A 237 7.16 -27.18 -5.83
N GLN A 238 6.72 -27.87 -6.89
CA GLN A 238 5.48 -28.68 -6.93
C GLN A 238 4.27 -27.99 -6.30
N PRO A 239 3.92 -26.72 -6.69
CA PRO A 239 2.82 -25.99 -6.07
C PRO A 239 1.49 -26.71 -6.24
N GLN A 240 0.68 -26.67 -5.20
CA GLN A 240 -0.67 -27.26 -5.19
C GLN A 240 -1.74 -26.26 -5.65
N VAL A 241 -1.42 -24.97 -5.61
CA VAL A 241 -2.25 -23.88 -6.13
C VAL A 241 -1.39 -22.94 -6.97
N ILE A 242 -1.96 -22.42 -8.03
CA ILE A 242 -1.39 -21.32 -8.81
C ILE A 242 -2.37 -20.16 -8.81
N PHE A 243 -1.95 -18.98 -8.34
CA PHE A 243 -2.65 -17.72 -8.53
C PHE A 243 -1.93 -16.87 -9.57
N PHE A 244 -2.68 -16.10 -10.34
CA PHE A 244 -2.13 -15.13 -11.27
C PHE A 244 -3.08 -13.95 -11.46
N PRO A 245 -2.57 -12.70 -11.53
CA PRO A 245 -3.39 -11.54 -11.85
C PRO A 245 -3.83 -11.58 -13.32
N ASP A 246 -5.14 -11.44 -13.53
CA ASP A 246 -5.74 -11.48 -14.87
C ASP A 246 -5.82 -10.09 -15.50
N TYR A 247 -4.66 -9.53 -15.87
CA TYR A 247 -4.55 -8.19 -16.47
C TYR A 247 -5.36 -7.99 -17.75
N ASN A 248 -5.70 -9.07 -18.44
CA ASN A 248 -6.37 -9.02 -19.74
C ASN A 248 -7.81 -9.54 -19.69
N HIS A 249 -8.32 -9.85 -18.51
CA HIS A 249 -9.66 -10.42 -18.29
C HIS A 249 -9.93 -11.67 -19.14
N GLN A 250 -8.90 -12.51 -19.32
CA GLN A 250 -8.96 -13.71 -20.15
C GLN A 250 -9.52 -14.93 -19.42
N GLY A 251 -9.59 -14.89 -18.08
CA GLY A 251 -10.19 -15.91 -17.23
C GLY A 251 -9.74 -17.33 -17.60
N GLN A 252 -10.67 -18.17 -18.04
CA GLN A 252 -10.43 -19.58 -18.39
C GLN A 252 -9.42 -19.77 -19.54
N GLN A 253 -9.27 -18.83 -20.46
CA GLN A 253 -8.27 -18.93 -21.53
C GLN A 253 -6.84 -18.80 -20.96
N ALA A 254 -6.64 -17.91 -19.99
CA ALA A 254 -5.36 -17.78 -19.32
C ALA A 254 -5.03 -19.03 -18.49
N VAL A 255 -6.03 -19.60 -17.76
CA VAL A 255 -5.89 -20.88 -17.04
C VAL A 255 -5.43 -21.99 -17.98
N GLN A 256 -6.06 -22.14 -19.15
CA GLN A 256 -5.68 -23.15 -20.14
C GLN A 256 -4.26 -22.91 -20.70
N THR A 257 -3.87 -21.66 -20.89
CA THR A 257 -2.54 -21.31 -21.37
C THR A 257 -1.48 -21.71 -20.35
N ILE A 258 -1.68 -21.42 -19.06
CA ILE A 258 -0.79 -21.83 -17.98
C ILE A 258 -0.71 -23.35 -17.88
N ALA A 259 -1.84 -24.03 -17.86
CA ALA A 259 -1.89 -25.50 -17.75
C ALA A 259 -1.18 -26.25 -18.90
N ARG A 260 -1.07 -25.61 -20.08
CA ARG A 260 -0.43 -26.21 -21.27
C ARG A 260 1.06 -25.92 -21.40
N ARG A 261 1.65 -25.13 -20.48
CA ARG A 261 3.11 -24.88 -20.50
C ARG A 261 3.89 -26.18 -20.42
N ALA A 262 5.04 -26.26 -21.10
CA ALA A 262 5.85 -27.47 -21.15
C ALA A 262 6.34 -27.85 -19.72
N GLY A 263 6.16 -29.08 -19.32
CA GLY A 263 6.55 -29.57 -18.00
C GLY A 263 5.56 -29.29 -16.86
N TRP A 264 4.59 -28.37 -17.06
CA TRP A 264 3.64 -27.98 -16.00
C TRP A 264 2.53 -29.02 -15.77
N GLN A 265 2.31 -29.95 -16.71
CA GLN A 265 1.31 -31.02 -16.61
C GLN A 265 1.56 -31.97 -15.42
N THR A 266 2.76 -31.93 -14.82
CA THR A 266 3.14 -32.73 -13.65
C THR A 266 2.87 -32.00 -12.32
N LEU A 267 2.53 -30.71 -12.37
CA LEU A 267 2.27 -29.91 -11.16
C LEU A 267 0.94 -30.33 -10.52
N PRO A 268 0.90 -30.51 -9.21
CA PRO A 268 -0.34 -30.79 -8.48
C PRO A 268 -1.46 -29.79 -8.76
N ALA A 269 -1.12 -28.48 -8.87
CA ALA A 269 -2.07 -27.42 -9.20
C ALA A 269 -2.74 -27.67 -10.57
N VAL A 270 -1.98 -28.10 -11.57
CA VAL A 270 -2.50 -28.37 -12.93
C VAL A 270 -3.34 -29.66 -12.94
N ILE A 271 -2.83 -30.73 -12.31
CA ILE A 271 -3.54 -32.02 -12.22
C ILE A 271 -4.90 -31.88 -11.54
N ASN A 272 -4.98 -31.06 -10.49
CA ASN A 272 -6.18 -30.87 -9.68
C ASN A 272 -7.03 -29.67 -10.14
N GLY A 273 -6.65 -28.97 -11.21
CA GLY A 273 -7.37 -27.80 -11.73
C GLY A 273 -7.40 -26.59 -10.80
N LYS A 274 -6.40 -26.46 -9.89
CA LYS A 274 -6.28 -25.37 -8.92
C LYS A 274 -5.42 -24.24 -9.46
N ILE A 275 -5.86 -23.65 -10.56
CA ILE A 275 -5.23 -22.49 -11.19
C ILE A 275 -6.30 -21.38 -11.22
N PHE A 276 -6.05 -20.30 -10.47
CA PHE A 276 -7.05 -19.25 -10.22
C PHE A 276 -6.59 -17.90 -10.75
N PRO A 277 -7.36 -17.27 -11.67
CA PRO A 277 -7.21 -15.87 -11.96
C PRO A 277 -7.68 -15.04 -10.75
N VAL A 278 -6.95 -13.97 -10.43
CA VAL A 278 -7.33 -13.00 -9.43
C VAL A 278 -7.46 -11.62 -10.06
N ASP A 279 -8.25 -10.74 -9.44
CA ASP A 279 -8.37 -9.35 -9.88
C ASP A 279 -7.01 -8.65 -9.79
N SER A 280 -6.49 -8.19 -10.93
CA SER A 280 -5.16 -7.61 -11.02
C SER A 280 -5.04 -6.29 -10.25
N ASP A 281 -6.10 -5.48 -10.24
CA ASP A 281 -6.12 -4.20 -9.54
C ASP A 281 -6.14 -4.41 -8.02
N LEU A 282 -7.03 -5.28 -7.54
CA LEU A 282 -7.13 -5.60 -6.13
C LEU A 282 -5.81 -6.17 -5.59
N PHE A 283 -5.29 -7.24 -6.22
CA PHE A 283 -4.14 -7.97 -5.70
C PHE A 283 -2.76 -7.35 -6.01
N SER A 284 -2.70 -6.24 -6.75
CA SER A 284 -1.45 -5.47 -6.92
C SER A 284 -1.33 -4.26 -6.01
N ARG A 285 -2.34 -3.98 -5.17
CA ARG A 285 -2.43 -2.77 -4.36
C ARG A 285 -2.42 -3.09 -2.87
N PRO A 286 -1.26 -3.03 -2.20
CA PRO A 286 -1.18 -3.20 -0.74
C PRO A 286 -1.87 -2.01 -0.05
N GLY A 287 -3.12 -2.18 0.37
CA GLY A 287 -3.93 -1.09 0.87
C GLY A 287 -5.13 -1.55 1.69
N PRO A 288 -6.16 -0.70 1.81
CA PRO A 288 -7.28 -0.90 2.76
C PRO A 288 -8.12 -2.14 2.48
N ARG A 289 -8.02 -2.72 1.28
CA ARG A 289 -8.77 -3.93 0.89
C ARG A 289 -8.02 -5.24 1.18
N ILE A 290 -6.95 -5.22 1.98
CA ILE A 290 -6.15 -6.41 2.28
C ILE A 290 -6.96 -7.53 2.95
N GLY A 291 -7.94 -7.18 3.80
CA GLY A 291 -8.85 -8.14 4.41
C GLY A 291 -9.81 -8.78 3.40
N GLU A 292 -10.31 -8.01 2.44
CA GLU A 292 -11.11 -8.50 1.31
C GLU A 292 -10.30 -9.48 0.45
N MET A 293 -9.03 -9.16 0.15
CA MET A 293 -8.13 -10.08 -0.57
C MET A 293 -8.02 -11.43 0.14
N ALA A 294 -7.83 -11.44 1.46
CA ALA A 294 -7.73 -12.68 2.24
C ALA A 294 -9.00 -13.53 2.13
N LEU A 295 -10.18 -12.92 2.27
CA LEU A 295 -11.47 -13.60 2.14
C LEU A 295 -11.67 -14.17 0.73
N GLN A 296 -11.33 -13.41 -0.31
CA GLN A 296 -11.42 -13.89 -1.69
C GLN A 296 -10.51 -15.08 -1.97
N LEU A 297 -9.28 -15.10 -1.44
CA LEU A 297 -8.39 -16.25 -1.59
C LEU A 297 -8.98 -17.51 -0.94
N VAL A 298 -9.56 -17.38 0.25
CA VAL A 298 -10.26 -18.48 0.93
C VAL A 298 -11.42 -19.00 0.10
N ASP A 299 -12.22 -18.11 -0.47
CA ASP A 299 -13.35 -18.49 -1.32
C ASP A 299 -12.92 -19.21 -2.61
N LEU A 300 -11.83 -18.75 -3.24
CA LEU A 300 -11.28 -19.40 -4.44
C LEU A 300 -10.77 -20.81 -4.14
N ILE A 301 -10.13 -21.02 -3.00
CA ILE A 301 -9.53 -22.31 -2.63
C ILE A 301 -10.60 -23.33 -2.18
N TYR A 302 -11.59 -22.88 -1.42
CA TYR A 302 -12.57 -23.75 -0.75
C TYR A 302 -13.96 -23.72 -1.39
N GLY A 303 -14.13 -23.00 -2.51
CA GLY A 303 -15.35 -23.02 -3.32
C GLY A 303 -16.58 -22.36 -2.69
N LEU A 304 -16.38 -21.32 -1.89
CA LEU A 304 -17.49 -20.55 -1.34
C LEU A 304 -17.92 -19.45 -2.32
N PRO A 305 -19.24 -19.22 -2.44
CA PRO A 305 -19.70 -18.01 -3.09
C PRO A 305 -19.29 -16.78 -2.27
N PRO A 306 -18.89 -15.66 -2.90
CA PRO A 306 -18.53 -14.45 -2.18
C PRO A 306 -19.70 -13.99 -1.30
N GLN A 307 -19.48 -13.94 0.02
CA GLN A 307 -20.42 -13.38 0.97
C GLN A 307 -20.11 -11.88 1.15
N LEU A 308 -20.54 -11.07 0.18
CA LEU A 308 -20.52 -9.62 0.28
C LEU A 308 -21.94 -9.07 0.43
N GLU A 309 -22.68 -9.52 1.46
CA GLU A 309 -23.86 -8.80 1.92
C GLU A 309 -23.87 -8.78 3.44
N GLY A 310 -23.55 -7.57 4.01
CA GLY A 310 -23.84 -7.25 5.40
C GLY A 310 -22.63 -7.04 6.29
N ALA A 311 -21.76 -6.08 5.98
CA ALA A 311 -20.94 -5.43 7.00
C ALA A 311 -21.81 -4.40 7.76
N PRO A 312 -21.63 -4.26 9.09
CA PRO A 312 -22.38 -3.33 9.92
C PRO A 312 -22.17 -1.87 9.55
#